data_ebdc42738a507dd969554a5b409caea6
#
_entry.id   ebdc42738a507dd969554a5b409caea6
#
_cell.length_a   1.000
_cell.length_b   1.000
_cell.length_c   1.000
_cell.angle_alpha   90.00
_cell.angle_beta   90.00
_cell.angle_gamma   90.00
#
_symmetry.space_group_name_H-M   'P 1'
#
loop_
_entity.id
_entity.type
_entity.pdbx_description
1 polymer ?
#
loop_
_entity_poly.entity_id
_entity_poly.type
_entity_poly.pdbx_seq_one_letter_code
_entity_poly.pdbx_strand_id
1 'polypeptide(L)'
;MKITVLGAGNIGGTLARKFAKAGHTVYVGVRNIKNPKVVALISKRISAHAIPEAASKADIIVTAVYPQATKEIAKKLGDVSKKIIIDAMNTFRGKPTPYKTTAEGLLAWTNCKNVVRCFNTTGWENMENPNYRGNKIDMFVAGDSKKGKLVATSLAKQIGFGKVYDLGGNDKFELMEQIVIAWVGLSKVLGRDIALKILKR
;
A
#
# COMPACT_ATOMS: atom_id res chain seq x y z
N MET A 1 -6.78 -12.27 8.24
CA MET A 1 -5.41 -11.94 8.64
C MET A 1 -5.43 -10.72 9.55
N LYS A 2 -4.36 -10.49 10.31
CA LYS A 2 -4.11 -9.24 11.04
C LYS A 2 -3.23 -8.34 10.16
N ILE A 3 -3.67 -7.11 9.89
CA ILE A 3 -2.99 -6.19 8.98
C ILE A 3 -2.83 -4.84 9.67
N THR A 4 -1.62 -4.31 9.70
CA THR A 4 -1.38 -2.92 10.08
C THR A 4 -1.38 -2.05 8.83
N VAL A 5 -2.11 -0.95 8.84
CA VAL A 5 -2.05 0.10 7.81
C VAL A 5 -1.47 1.35 8.45
N LEU A 6 -0.32 1.78 7.98
CA LEU A 6 0.34 3.00 8.44
C LEU A 6 -0.14 4.19 7.62
N GLY A 7 -0.83 5.10 8.28
CA GLY A 7 -1.47 6.27 7.67
C GLY A 7 -2.98 6.10 7.47
N ALA A 8 -3.70 7.20 7.66
CA ALA A 8 -5.16 7.29 7.55
C ALA A 8 -5.60 8.32 6.48
N GLY A 9 -4.74 8.59 5.51
CA GLY A 9 -5.06 9.40 4.33
C GLY A 9 -5.97 8.65 3.35
N ASN A 10 -6.15 9.22 2.15
CA ASN A 10 -7.03 8.62 1.13
C ASN A 10 -6.65 7.15 0.82
N ILE A 11 -5.37 6.87 0.56
CA ILE A 11 -4.89 5.50 0.29
C ILE A 11 -5.05 4.61 1.53
N GLY A 12 -4.43 4.99 2.66
CA GLY A 12 -4.42 4.17 3.86
C GLY A 12 -5.82 3.93 4.44
N GLY A 13 -6.65 4.98 4.49
CA GLY A 13 -8.03 4.88 4.95
C GLY A 13 -8.88 3.97 4.06
N THR A 14 -8.74 4.08 2.73
CA THR A 14 -9.44 3.22 1.78
C THR A 14 -8.99 1.76 1.93
N LEU A 15 -7.68 1.49 1.96
CA LEU A 15 -7.17 0.13 2.15
C LEU A 15 -7.63 -0.47 3.49
N ALA A 16 -7.62 0.33 4.59
CA ALA A 16 -8.10 -0.13 5.89
C ALA A 16 -9.57 -0.57 5.84
N ARG A 17 -10.46 0.25 5.25
CA ARG A 17 -11.88 -0.12 5.07
C ARG A 17 -12.06 -1.35 4.19
N LYS A 18 -11.35 -1.42 3.07
CA LYS A 18 -11.45 -2.53 2.12
C LYS A 18 -10.97 -3.85 2.73
N PHE A 19 -9.86 -3.85 3.45
CA PHE A 19 -9.37 -5.03 4.16
C PHE A 19 -10.31 -5.47 5.28
N ALA A 20 -10.87 -4.52 6.05
CA ALA A 20 -11.86 -4.83 7.07
C ALA A 20 -13.14 -5.44 6.45
N LYS A 21 -13.63 -4.89 5.33
CA LYS A 21 -14.76 -5.44 4.55
C LYS A 21 -14.47 -6.84 4.01
N ALA A 22 -13.22 -7.12 3.64
CA ALA A 22 -12.76 -8.45 3.23
C ALA A 22 -12.57 -9.44 4.41
N GLY A 23 -12.90 -9.04 5.65
CA GLY A 23 -12.91 -9.90 6.82
C GLY A 23 -11.62 -9.88 7.66
N HIS A 24 -10.66 -9.02 7.34
CA HIS A 24 -9.42 -8.90 8.11
C HIS A 24 -9.59 -8.03 9.36
N THR A 25 -8.74 -8.25 10.36
CA THR A 25 -8.57 -7.33 11.49
C THR A 25 -7.51 -6.31 11.13
N VAL A 26 -7.84 -5.02 11.22
CA VAL A 26 -6.99 -3.93 10.77
C VAL A 26 -6.60 -3.02 11.92
N TYR A 27 -5.31 -2.77 12.08
CA TYR A 27 -4.72 -1.84 13.03
C TYR A 27 -4.19 -0.63 12.27
N VAL A 28 -4.81 0.54 12.44
CA VAL A 28 -4.36 1.78 11.78
C VAL A 28 -3.31 2.45 12.65
N GLY A 29 -2.07 2.50 12.15
CA GLY A 29 -0.94 3.12 12.81
C GLY A 29 -0.81 4.60 12.42
N VAL A 30 -0.95 5.52 13.39
CA VAL A 30 -0.96 6.96 13.15
C VAL A 30 -0.21 7.73 14.26
N ARG A 31 0.14 8.99 13.97
CA ARG A 31 0.74 9.90 14.97
C ARG A 31 -0.28 10.45 15.96
N ASN A 32 -1.49 10.72 15.49
CA ASN A 32 -2.58 11.26 16.31
C ASN A 32 -3.84 10.41 16.12
N ILE A 33 -4.14 9.59 17.12
CA ILE A 33 -5.32 8.71 17.15
C ILE A 33 -6.65 9.45 17.30
N LYS A 34 -6.62 10.70 17.80
CA LYS A 34 -7.80 11.56 17.98
C LYS A 34 -8.14 12.36 16.71
N ASN A 35 -7.36 12.23 15.62
CA ASN A 35 -7.68 12.92 14.38
C ASN A 35 -9.06 12.48 13.86
N PRO A 36 -9.98 13.38 13.49
CA PRO A 36 -11.33 13.04 13.03
C PRO A 36 -11.36 12.02 11.88
N LYS A 37 -10.41 12.11 10.94
CA LYS A 37 -10.29 11.13 9.84
C LYS A 37 -9.93 9.73 10.33
N VAL A 38 -9.19 9.62 11.44
CA VAL A 38 -8.83 8.34 12.06
C VAL A 38 -10.04 7.79 12.82
N VAL A 39 -10.68 8.63 13.62
CA VAL A 39 -11.88 8.26 14.39
C VAL A 39 -12.98 7.73 13.47
N ALA A 40 -13.20 8.37 12.32
CA ALA A 40 -14.16 7.94 11.30
C ALA A 40 -13.86 6.57 10.67
N LEU A 41 -12.64 6.04 10.81
CA LEU A 41 -12.29 4.70 10.33
C LEU A 41 -12.61 3.60 11.34
N ILE A 42 -12.73 3.92 12.62
CA ILE A 42 -12.88 2.92 13.70
C ILE A 42 -14.18 2.12 13.50
N SER A 43 -14.08 0.82 13.60
CA SER A 43 -15.21 -0.10 13.44
C SER A 43 -14.93 -1.40 14.20
N LYS A 44 -15.87 -2.37 14.16
CA LYS A 44 -15.67 -3.70 14.78
C LYS A 44 -14.34 -4.37 14.36
N ARG A 45 -13.83 -4.07 13.17
CA ARG A 45 -12.61 -4.68 12.60
C ARG A 45 -11.45 -3.71 12.42
N ILE A 46 -11.64 -2.42 12.71
CA ILE A 46 -10.60 -1.39 12.58
C ILE A 46 -10.41 -0.70 13.93
N SER A 47 -9.18 -0.73 14.43
CA SER A 47 -8.76 0.05 15.61
C SER A 47 -7.55 0.92 15.29
N ALA A 48 -7.44 2.06 15.97
CA ALA A 48 -6.34 3.02 15.77
C ALA A 48 -5.36 2.96 16.94
N HIS A 49 -4.08 3.02 16.62
CA HIS A 49 -2.97 2.87 17.57
C HIS A 49 -1.82 3.81 17.22
N ALA A 50 -0.91 4.02 18.16
CA ALA A 50 0.41 4.57 17.85
C ALA A 50 1.17 3.61 16.90
N ILE A 51 2.07 4.15 16.06
CA ILE A 51 2.76 3.38 15.02
C ILE A 51 3.47 2.13 15.57
N PRO A 52 4.29 2.21 16.66
CA PRO A 52 4.96 1.02 17.20
C PRO A 52 3.97 -0.06 17.67
N GLU A 53 2.91 0.36 18.35
CA GLU A 53 1.87 -0.55 18.85
C GLU A 53 1.12 -1.21 17.67
N ALA A 54 0.71 -0.44 16.66
CA ALA A 54 0.07 -1.00 15.48
C ALA A 54 0.98 -2.03 14.79
N ALA A 55 2.26 -1.69 14.61
CA ALA A 55 3.23 -2.57 13.96
C ALA A 55 3.43 -3.90 14.72
N SER A 56 3.38 -3.90 16.06
CA SER A 56 3.53 -5.12 16.85
C SER A 56 2.36 -6.10 16.72
N LYS A 57 1.14 -5.59 16.44
CA LYS A 57 -0.12 -6.37 16.46
C LYS A 57 -0.35 -7.24 15.21
N ALA A 58 0.41 -7.05 14.13
CA ALA A 58 0.17 -7.72 12.85
C ALA A 58 1.45 -8.23 12.20
N ASP A 59 1.31 -9.26 11.36
CA ASP A 59 2.42 -9.83 10.56
C ASP A 59 2.57 -9.13 9.20
N ILE A 60 1.55 -8.39 8.77
CA ILE A 60 1.52 -7.66 7.51
C ILE A 60 1.40 -6.17 7.82
N ILE A 61 2.30 -5.38 7.27
CA ILE A 61 2.31 -3.92 7.40
C ILE A 61 2.16 -3.31 6.01
N VAL A 62 1.14 -2.50 5.82
CA VAL A 62 0.94 -1.70 4.60
C VAL A 62 1.33 -0.26 4.89
N THR A 63 2.30 0.28 4.15
CA THR A 63 2.74 1.66 4.32
C THR A 63 2.03 2.59 3.34
N ALA A 64 1.31 3.57 3.87
CA ALA A 64 0.52 4.55 3.10
C ALA A 64 0.63 5.96 3.69
N VAL A 65 1.86 6.43 3.87
CA VAL A 65 2.20 7.73 4.45
C VAL A 65 2.91 8.61 3.42
N TYR A 66 3.29 9.83 3.81
CA TYR A 66 4.12 10.67 2.94
C TYR A 66 5.53 10.08 2.80
N PRO A 67 6.11 10.05 1.58
CA PRO A 67 7.41 9.41 1.31
C PRO A 67 8.56 9.94 2.18
N GLN A 68 8.56 11.23 2.50
CA GLN A 68 9.56 11.86 3.34
C GLN A 68 9.57 11.31 4.79
N ALA A 69 8.43 10.77 5.25
CA ALA A 69 8.32 10.18 6.58
C ALA A 69 8.85 8.73 6.65
N THR A 70 9.27 8.12 5.55
CA THR A 70 9.67 6.71 5.47
C THR A 70 10.75 6.37 6.50
N LYS A 71 11.80 7.18 6.62
CA LYS A 71 12.91 6.95 7.57
C LYS A 71 12.46 7.01 9.02
N GLU A 72 11.64 8.01 9.35
CA GLU A 72 11.09 8.18 10.70
C GLU A 72 10.19 7.00 11.08
N ILE A 73 9.36 6.56 10.14
CA ILE A 73 8.45 5.44 10.36
C ILE A 73 9.23 4.14 10.48
N ALA A 74 10.19 3.87 9.61
CA ALA A 74 11.03 2.69 9.67
C ALA A 74 11.68 2.52 11.06
N LYS A 75 12.19 3.60 11.65
CA LYS A 75 12.75 3.60 13.01
C LYS A 75 11.72 3.24 14.10
N LYS A 76 10.44 3.49 13.86
CA LYS A 76 9.35 3.23 14.84
C LYS A 76 8.77 1.83 14.72
N LEU A 77 9.10 1.07 13.69
CA LEU A 77 8.52 -0.26 13.45
C LEU A 77 9.05 -1.34 14.42
N GLY A 78 10.23 -1.12 15.01
CA GLY A 78 10.89 -2.12 15.83
C GLY A 78 11.36 -3.33 15.00
N ASP A 79 11.32 -4.52 15.58
CA ASP A 79 11.69 -5.75 14.86
C ASP A 79 10.56 -6.18 13.91
N VAL A 80 10.85 -6.07 12.62
CA VAL A 80 9.97 -6.49 11.51
C VAL A 80 10.59 -7.60 10.65
N SER A 81 11.66 -8.25 11.12
CA SER A 81 12.41 -9.28 10.38
C SER A 81 11.55 -10.43 9.87
N LYS A 82 10.52 -10.81 10.62
CA LYS A 82 9.58 -11.90 10.29
C LYS A 82 8.30 -11.42 9.61
N LYS A 83 8.11 -10.11 9.47
CA LYS A 83 6.90 -9.51 8.90
C LYS A 83 7.00 -9.35 7.39
N ILE A 84 5.89 -8.97 6.77
CA ILE A 84 5.80 -8.55 5.37
C ILE A 84 5.46 -7.07 5.37
N ILE A 85 6.20 -6.28 4.59
CA ILE A 85 5.89 -4.87 4.35
C ILE A 85 5.42 -4.72 2.91
N ILE A 86 4.21 -4.19 2.72
CA ILE A 86 3.65 -3.84 1.41
C ILE A 86 3.70 -2.32 1.29
N ASP A 87 4.53 -1.84 0.39
CA ASP A 87 4.67 -0.41 0.13
C ASP A 87 3.64 0.08 -0.90
N ALA A 88 2.71 0.91 -0.43
CA ALA A 88 1.69 1.57 -1.25
C ALA A 88 1.98 3.07 -1.46
N MET A 89 3.18 3.53 -1.14
CA MET A 89 3.59 4.92 -1.28
C MET A 89 4.14 5.21 -2.67
N ASN A 90 4.18 6.50 -3.04
CA ASN A 90 4.75 7.00 -4.28
C ASN A 90 5.62 8.22 -4.03
N THR A 91 6.67 8.41 -4.84
CA THR A 91 7.70 9.42 -4.61
C THR A 91 7.52 10.72 -5.42
N PHE A 92 6.44 10.86 -6.19
CA PHE A 92 6.19 12.09 -6.97
C PHE A 92 5.86 13.34 -6.10
N ARG A 93 5.61 13.17 -4.80
CA ARG A 93 5.42 14.27 -3.82
C ARG A 93 6.58 14.41 -2.85
N GLY A 94 7.74 13.84 -3.18
CA GLY A 94 8.95 13.85 -2.35
C GLY A 94 9.59 12.47 -2.27
N LYS A 95 10.89 12.44 -2.02
CA LYS A 95 11.70 11.21 -2.02
C LYS A 95 12.19 10.85 -0.61
N PRO A 96 12.39 9.59 -0.30
CA PRO A 96 13.03 9.13 0.93
C PRO A 96 14.56 9.17 0.76
N THR A 97 15.15 10.36 0.64
CA THR A 97 16.60 10.55 0.40
C THR A 97 17.46 9.72 1.35
N PRO A 98 18.50 9.00 0.85
CA PRO A 98 19.09 9.03 -0.49
C PRO A 98 18.42 8.07 -1.51
N TYR A 99 17.39 7.32 -1.14
CA TYR A 99 16.80 6.29 -2.00
C TYR A 99 15.83 6.88 -3.04
N LYS A 100 15.70 6.19 -4.16
CA LYS A 100 14.82 6.59 -5.26
C LYS A 100 13.36 6.25 -4.97
N THR A 101 13.11 5.12 -4.29
CA THR A 101 11.77 4.66 -3.94
C THR A 101 11.62 4.44 -2.42
N THR A 102 10.38 4.48 -1.95
CA THR A 102 10.06 4.22 -0.53
C THR A 102 10.35 2.78 -0.14
N ALA A 103 10.18 1.83 -1.05
CA ALA A 103 10.50 0.42 -0.82
C ALA A 103 12.00 0.19 -0.61
N GLU A 104 12.88 0.85 -1.39
CA GLU A 104 14.33 0.83 -1.16
C GLU A 104 14.67 1.39 0.23
N GLY A 105 14.05 2.52 0.60
CA GLY A 105 14.24 3.09 1.94
C GLY A 105 13.77 2.15 3.05
N LEU A 106 12.64 1.46 2.89
CA LEU A 106 12.15 0.47 3.85
C LEU A 106 13.10 -0.73 3.98
N LEU A 107 13.63 -1.25 2.86
CA LEU A 107 14.65 -2.31 2.88
C LEU A 107 15.92 -1.89 3.61
N ALA A 108 16.35 -0.64 3.44
CA ALA A 108 17.61 -0.13 4.02
C ALA A 108 17.47 0.26 5.49
N TRP A 109 16.30 0.79 5.90
CA TRP A 109 16.10 1.33 7.25
C TRP A 109 15.38 0.39 8.21
N THR A 110 14.96 -0.79 7.73
CA THR A 110 14.37 -1.83 8.57
C THR A 110 15.16 -3.14 8.43
N ASN A 111 14.93 -4.08 9.35
CA ASN A 111 15.45 -5.44 9.23
C ASN A 111 14.52 -6.38 8.43
N CYS A 112 13.46 -5.86 7.79
CA CYS A 112 12.54 -6.64 6.98
C CYS A 112 13.14 -6.97 5.62
N LYS A 113 13.21 -8.25 5.29
CA LYS A 113 13.60 -8.74 3.95
C LYS A 113 12.40 -8.97 3.03
N ASN A 114 11.18 -8.96 3.57
CA ASN A 114 9.95 -9.22 2.82
C ASN A 114 9.24 -7.91 2.47
N VAL A 115 9.95 -6.98 1.82
CA VAL A 115 9.36 -5.75 1.31
C VAL A 115 8.94 -5.96 -0.13
N VAL A 116 7.69 -5.59 -0.46
CA VAL A 116 7.16 -5.61 -1.83
C VAL A 116 6.37 -4.33 -2.08
N ARG A 117 6.25 -3.93 -3.33
CA ARG A 117 5.38 -2.83 -3.75
C ARG A 117 4.07 -3.36 -4.30
N CYS A 118 2.96 -2.77 -3.87
CA CYS A 118 1.61 -3.03 -4.39
C CYS A 118 0.69 -1.86 -4.02
N PHE A 119 -0.43 -1.70 -4.71
CA PHE A 119 -1.43 -0.62 -4.50
C PHE A 119 -0.94 0.79 -4.84
N ASN A 120 0.25 0.95 -5.36
CA ASN A 120 0.84 2.26 -5.67
C ASN A 120 0.66 2.72 -7.12
N THR A 121 0.07 1.91 -8.01
CA THR A 121 0.03 2.17 -9.46
C THR A 121 -1.27 2.83 -9.94
N THR A 122 -2.14 3.25 -9.03
CA THR A 122 -3.44 3.85 -9.36
C THR A 122 -3.92 4.79 -8.25
N GLY A 123 -5.02 5.52 -8.48
CA GLY A 123 -5.66 6.38 -7.49
C GLY A 123 -6.42 5.58 -6.42
N TRP A 124 -6.68 6.24 -5.28
CA TRP A 124 -7.45 5.63 -4.18
C TRP A 124 -8.90 5.32 -4.59
N GLU A 125 -9.46 6.08 -5.55
CA GLU A 125 -10.79 5.86 -6.12
C GLU A 125 -10.90 4.44 -6.71
N ASN A 126 -9.87 4.03 -7.41
CA ASN A 126 -9.76 2.69 -8.00
C ASN A 126 -9.58 1.57 -6.95
N MET A 127 -9.03 1.90 -5.79
CA MET A 127 -8.98 0.97 -4.66
C MET A 127 -10.35 0.84 -3.97
N GLU A 128 -11.10 1.95 -3.90
CA GLU A 128 -12.47 1.94 -3.35
C GLU A 128 -13.40 1.13 -4.24
N ASN A 129 -13.36 1.36 -5.56
CA ASN A 129 -14.14 0.59 -6.53
C ASN A 129 -13.29 0.21 -7.76
N PRO A 130 -12.68 -0.99 -7.77
CA PRO A 130 -11.90 -1.47 -8.91
C PRO A 130 -12.75 -2.04 -10.05
N ASN A 131 -14.06 -1.81 -10.07
CA ASN A 131 -14.96 -2.35 -11.08
C ASN A 131 -15.50 -1.25 -12.00
N TYR A 132 -15.15 -1.31 -13.26
CA TYR A 132 -15.60 -0.43 -14.33
C TYR A 132 -16.64 -1.15 -15.18
N ARG A 133 -17.94 -1.01 -14.83
CA ARG A 133 -19.06 -1.60 -15.58
C ARG A 133 -18.87 -3.10 -15.86
N GLY A 134 -18.50 -3.87 -14.83
CA GLY A 134 -18.24 -5.31 -14.95
C GLY A 134 -16.78 -5.68 -15.23
N ASN A 135 -15.97 -4.75 -15.69
CA ASN A 135 -14.54 -4.96 -15.94
C ASN A 135 -13.72 -4.64 -14.68
N LYS A 136 -13.20 -5.66 -14.01
CA LYS A 136 -12.26 -5.47 -12.91
C LYS A 136 -10.92 -5.00 -13.46
N ILE A 137 -10.39 -3.90 -12.90
CA ILE A 137 -9.09 -3.37 -13.28
C ILE A 137 -7.95 -4.21 -12.70
N ASP A 138 -6.78 -4.08 -13.30
CA ASP A 138 -5.60 -4.86 -12.91
C ASP A 138 -4.75 -4.12 -11.86
N MET A 139 -3.94 -4.88 -11.13
CA MET A 139 -2.97 -4.40 -10.16
C MET A 139 -1.59 -4.94 -10.52
N PHE A 140 -0.55 -4.30 -10.02
CA PHE A 140 0.83 -4.71 -10.21
C PHE A 140 1.51 -4.95 -8.87
N VAL A 141 2.46 -5.89 -8.83
CA VAL A 141 3.28 -6.19 -7.67
C VAL A 141 4.73 -6.37 -8.11
N ALA A 142 5.68 -5.91 -7.30
CA ALA A 142 7.11 -6.13 -7.50
C ALA A 142 7.83 -6.33 -6.16
N GLY A 143 8.96 -7.02 -6.22
CA GLY A 143 9.84 -7.28 -5.08
C GLY A 143 10.43 -8.68 -5.10
N ASP A 144 11.55 -8.90 -4.40
CA ASP A 144 12.22 -10.20 -4.36
C ASP A 144 11.49 -11.22 -3.49
N SER A 145 10.70 -10.74 -2.50
CA SER A 145 9.97 -11.62 -1.59
C SER A 145 8.82 -12.34 -2.28
N LYS A 146 9.00 -13.61 -2.62
CA LYS A 146 7.92 -14.47 -3.14
C LYS A 146 6.72 -14.51 -2.19
N LYS A 147 6.98 -14.68 -0.86
CA LYS A 147 5.95 -14.67 0.19
C LYS A 147 5.20 -13.33 0.22
N GLY A 148 5.93 -12.22 0.17
CA GLY A 148 5.34 -10.87 0.14
C GLY A 148 4.45 -10.65 -1.06
N LYS A 149 4.90 -11.04 -2.27
CA LYS A 149 4.12 -10.93 -3.50
C LYS A 149 2.84 -11.77 -3.47
N LEU A 150 2.90 -13.00 -2.95
CA LEU A 150 1.72 -13.85 -2.79
C LEU A 150 0.67 -13.21 -1.87
N VAL A 151 1.11 -12.67 -0.73
CA VAL A 151 0.20 -11.99 0.22
C VAL A 151 -0.39 -10.73 -0.41
N ALA A 152 0.42 -9.86 -1.03
CA ALA A 152 -0.05 -8.65 -1.70
C ALA A 152 -1.05 -8.96 -2.82
N THR A 153 -0.77 -9.98 -3.64
CA THR A 153 -1.67 -10.47 -4.70
C THR A 153 -3.00 -10.96 -4.13
N SER A 154 -2.97 -11.74 -3.05
CA SER A 154 -4.19 -12.21 -2.39
C SER A 154 -5.03 -11.06 -1.88
N LEU A 155 -4.42 -10.08 -1.20
CA LEU A 155 -5.10 -8.89 -0.69
C LEU A 155 -5.72 -8.05 -1.82
N ALA A 156 -4.99 -7.83 -2.91
CA ALA A 156 -5.50 -7.10 -4.07
C ALA A 156 -6.76 -7.77 -4.67
N LYS A 157 -6.72 -9.09 -4.86
CA LYS A 157 -7.88 -9.85 -5.35
C LYS A 157 -9.08 -9.77 -4.40
N GLN A 158 -8.84 -9.87 -3.08
CA GLN A 158 -9.89 -9.84 -2.07
C GLN A 158 -10.60 -8.48 -1.99
N ILE A 159 -9.92 -7.38 -2.29
CA ILE A 159 -10.55 -6.05 -2.33
C ILE A 159 -11.14 -5.71 -3.69
N GLY A 160 -11.10 -6.63 -4.66
CA GLY A 160 -11.88 -6.57 -5.89
C GLY A 160 -11.09 -6.35 -7.18
N PHE A 161 -9.76 -6.22 -7.15
CA PHE A 161 -8.95 -6.14 -8.36
C PHE A 161 -9.05 -7.42 -9.21
N GLY A 162 -8.85 -7.28 -10.52
CA GLY A 162 -8.85 -8.37 -11.48
C GLY A 162 -7.56 -9.18 -11.44
N LYS A 163 -6.77 -9.12 -12.48
CA LYS A 163 -5.44 -9.75 -12.50
C LYS A 163 -4.44 -8.92 -11.69
N VAL A 164 -3.49 -9.61 -11.07
CA VAL A 164 -2.33 -8.98 -10.44
C VAL A 164 -1.09 -9.47 -11.17
N TYR A 165 -0.39 -8.56 -11.82
CA TYR A 165 0.80 -8.85 -12.59
C TYR A 165 2.05 -8.68 -11.73
N ASP A 166 2.84 -9.74 -11.63
CA ASP A 166 4.17 -9.72 -11.03
C ASP A 166 5.16 -9.14 -12.04
N LEU A 167 5.71 -7.99 -11.75
CA LEU A 167 6.68 -7.29 -12.61
C LEU A 167 8.12 -7.75 -12.39
N GLY A 168 8.39 -8.57 -11.35
CA GLY A 168 9.72 -9.06 -11.05
C GLY A 168 10.23 -8.67 -9.66
N GLY A 169 11.52 -8.46 -9.56
CA GLY A 169 12.24 -8.22 -8.32
C GLY A 169 12.23 -6.76 -7.85
N ASN A 170 13.13 -6.46 -6.91
CA ASN A 170 13.32 -5.12 -6.36
C ASN A 170 13.78 -4.11 -7.43
N ASP A 171 14.45 -4.58 -8.49
CA ASP A 171 14.85 -3.79 -9.65
C ASP A 171 13.67 -3.16 -10.40
N LYS A 172 12.45 -3.62 -10.15
CA LYS A 172 11.21 -3.10 -10.76
C LYS A 172 10.48 -2.04 -9.91
N PHE A 173 11.02 -1.64 -8.76
CA PHE A 173 10.39 -0.61 -7.94
C PHE A 173 10.26 0.74 -8.65
N GLU A 174 11.26 1.15 -9.41
CA GLU A 174 11.20 2.37 -10.22
C GLU A 174 10.19 2.26 -11.37
N LEU A 175 10.06 1.09 -12.01
CA LEU A 175 9.04 0.86 -13.03
C LEU A 175 7.63 1.09 -12.48
N MET A 176 7.35 0.69 -11.26
CA MET A 176 6.05 0.94 -10.63
C MET A 176 5.78 2.43 -10.36
N GLU A 177 6.82 3.24 -10.12
CA GLU A 177 6.70 4.71 -10.09
C GLU A 177 6.33 5.27 -11.47
N GLN A 178 6.93 4.76 -12.55
CA GLN A 178 6.59 5.22 -13.92
C GLN A 178 5.14 4.90 -14.27
N ILE A 179 4.62 3.73 -13.88
CA ILE A 179 3.23 3.37 -14.11
C ILE A 179 2.27 4.37 -13.44
N VAL A 180 2.50 4.74 -12.18
CA VAL A 180 1.63 5.72 -11.51
C VAL A 180 1.82 7.13 -12.06
N ILE A 181 3.03 7.52 -12.48
CA ILE A 181 3.27 8.82 -13.14
C ILE A 181 2.46 8.91 -14.42
N ALA A 182 2.45 7.85 -15.25
CA ALA A 182 1.63 7.77 -16.45
C ALA A 182 0.13 7.89 -16.11
N TRP A 183 -0.35 7.13 -15.10
CA TRP A 183 -1.74 7.25 -14.65
C TRP A 183 -2.09 8.65 -14.15
N VAL A 184 -1.21 9.30 -13.37
CA VAL A 184 -1.41 10.67 -12.90
C VAL A 184 -1.45 11.65 -14.07
N GLY A 185 -0.58 11.49 -15.07
CA GLY A 185 -0.59 12.30 -16.29
C GLY A 185 -1.93 12.18 -17.02
N LEU A 186 -2.38 10.96 -17.28
CA LEU A 186 -3.67 10.71 -17.92
C LEU A 186 -4.85 11.25 -17.10
N SER A 187 -4.81 11.10 -15.77
CA SER A 187 -5.89 11.57 -14.89
C SER A 187 -6.07 13.10 -14.89
N LYS A 188 -5.05 13.87 -15.24
CA LYS A 188 -5.15 15.33 -15.41
C LYS A 188 -5.95 15.73 -16.66
N VAL A 189 -5.93 14.90 -17.69
CA VAL A 189 -6.60 15.14 -18.96
C VAL A 189 -7.99 14.51 -18.99
N LEU A 190 -8.11 13.27 -18.48
CA LEU A 190 -9.31 12.44 -18.61
C LEU A 190 -10.17 12.40 -17.34
N GLY A 191 -9.74 13.08 -16.26
CA GLY A 191 -10.35 12.93 -14.94
C GLY A 191 -9.83 11.70 -14.21
N ARG A 192 -10.23 11.57 -12.95
CA ARG A 192 -9.69 10.51 -12.06
C ARG A 192 -10.41 9.17 -12.16
N ASP A 193 -11.55 9.13 -12.86
CA ASP A 193 -12.33 7.89 -13.09
C ASP A 193 -11.78 7.13 -14.31
N ILE A 194 -10.49 6.82 -14.26
CA ILE A 194 -9.74 6.04 -15.25
C ILE A 194 -8.89 4.97 -14.59
N ALA A 195 -8.63 3.89 -15.30
CA ALA A 195 -7.81 2.79 -14.79
C ALA A 195 -6.98 2.12 -15.89
N LEU A 196 -5.93 1.41 -15.47
CA LEU A 196 -5.11 0.58 -16.35
C LEU A 196 -5.65 -0.85 -16.36
N LYS A 197 -5.75 -1.43 -17.56
CA LYS A 197 -6.11 -2.83 -17.78
C LYS A 197 -5.27 -3.41 -18.90
N ILE A 198 -4.71 -4.58 -18.68
CA ILE A 198 -3.89 -5.28 -19.68
C ILE A 198 -4.79 -6.20 -20.50
N LEU A 199 -4.83 -5.95 -21.79
CA LEU A 199 -5.46 -6.83 -22.76
C LEU A 199 -4.38 -7.68 -23.43
N LYS A 200 -4.65 -8.97 -23.62
CA LYS A 200 -3.80 -9.88 -24.38
C LYS A 200 -4.58 -10.41 -25.57
N ARG A 201 -3.89 -10.58 -26.70
CA ARG A 201 -4.39 -11.34 -27.86
C ARG A 201 -4.29 -12.83 -27.59
#